data_aa3fcfbf2ffe6f67006e7c79d4273887
#
_entry.id   aa3fcfbf2ffe6f67006e7c79d4273887
#
_cell.length_a   1.000
_cell.length_b   1.000
_cell.length_c   1.000
_cell.angle_alpha   90.00
_cell.angle_beta   90.00
_cell.angle_gamma   90.00
#
_symmetry.space_group_name_H-M   'P 1'
#
loop_
_entity.id
_entity.type
_entity.pdbx_description
1 polymer ?
#
loop_
_entity_poly.entity_id
_entity_poly.type
_entity_poly.pdbx_seq_one_letter_code
_entity_poly.pdbx_strand_id
1 'polypeptide(L)'
;MSRVKKLKAKQVYIVANGDLRLSANQVCWAEQSKMEATLAKALKAEGWTAVRAHAFDRKKKHGFIDSQKRGLEVFRTIDPDAALIVAECVWQYSQHILPGLSTHRGPILTVANWSGTWPGLVGMLNLNGSLTKMGVAYSTLWSEKFTD
;
A
#
# COMPACT_ATOMS: atom_id res chain seq x y z
N MET A 1 23.68 7.09 -2.15
CA MET A 1 22.37 7.67 -1.72
C MET A 1 21.35 7.39 -2.80
N SER A 2 20.27 6.68 -2.50
CA SER A 2 19.16 6.48 -3.45
C SER A 2 18.46 7.82 -3.67
N ARG A 3 18.30 8.22 -4.93
CA ARG A 3 17.66 9.48 -5.29
C ARG A 3 16.17 9.39 -5.03
N VAL A 4 15.61 10.26 -4.21
CA VAL A 4 14.16 10.37 -3.98
C VAL A 4 13.46 10.62 -5.32
N LYS A 5 12.50 9.76 -5.66
CA LYS A 5 11.69 9.88 -6.88
C LYS A 5 10.54 10.84 -6.58
N LYS A 6 10.58 12.05 -7.13
CA LYS A 6 9.45 12.99 -7.03
C LYS A 6 8.32 12.61 -7.97
N LEU A 7 7.08 12.73 -7.51
CA LEU A 7 5.91 12.57 -8.32
C LEU A 7 5.63 13.83 -9.16
N LYS A 8 5.03 13.61 -10.33
CA LYS A 8 4.43 14.69 -11.13
C LYS A 8 3.05 15.06 -10.57
N ALA A 9 2.49 16.18 -11.03
CA ALA A 9 1.13 16.54 -10.70
C ALA A 9 0.14 15.39 -11.02
N LYS A 10 -0.87 15.19 -10.17
CA LYS A 10 -1.86 14.12 -10.28
C LYS A 10 -1.26 12.69 -10.32
N GLN A 11 -0.13 12.48 -9.68
CA GLN A 11 0.40 11.15 -9.40
C GLN A 11 0.29 10.85 -7.91
N VAL A 12 0.10 9.58 -7.57
CA VAL A 12 0.01 9.09 -6.20
C VAL A 12 0.83 7.81 -6.06
N TYR A 13 1.59 7.68 -4.98
CA TYR A 13 2.28 6.42 -4.70
C TYR A 13 1.31 5.35 -4.23
N ILE A 14 1.59 4.10 -4.61
CA ILE A 14 0.98 2.92 -4.02
C ILE A 14 2.06 2.09 -3.35
N VAL A 15 1.81 1.70 -2.11
CA VAL A 15 2.56 0.69 -1.36
C VAL A 15 1.64 -0.47 -0.98
N ALA A 16 2.20 -1.67 -0.92
CA ALA A 16 1.50 -2.88 -0.49
C ALA A 16 2.26 -3.54 0.65
N ASN A 17 1.65 -3.59 1.81
CA ASN A 17 2.22 -4.26 2.98
C ASN A 17 2.04 -5.78 2.88
N GLY A 18 3.07 -6.55 3.20
CA GLY A 18 3.08 -8.00 3.12
C GLY A 18 3.16 -8.72 4.46
N ASP A 19 3.01 -10.04 4.42
CA ASP A 19 3.22 -10.92 5.57
C ASP A 19 4.72 -11.25 5.72
N LEU A 20 5.13 -11.70 6.90
CA LEU A 20 6.49 -12.24 7.14
C LEU A 20 6.73 -13.56 6.42
N ARG A 21 5.67 -14.31 6.17
CA ARG A 21 5.73 -15.63 5.55
C ARG A 21 5.70 -15.51 4.03
N LEU A 22 6.75 -15.99 3.39
CA LEU A 22 6.86 -15.99 1.93
C LEU A 22 5.67 -16.68 1.25
N SER A 23 5.25 -17.84 1.76
CA SER A 23 4.13 -18.61 1.20
C SER A 23 2.81 -17.83 1.24
N ALA A 24 2.55 -17.08 2.32
CA ALA A 24 1.37 -16.24 2.42
C ALA A 24 1.37 -15.14 1.34
N ASN A 25 2.49 -14.45 1.17
CA ASN A 25 2.64 -13.43 0.13
C ASN A 25 2.45 -14.00 -1.28
N GLN A 26 3.00 -15.18 -1.54
CA GLN A 26 2.87 -15.83 -2.86
C GLN A 26 1.42 -16.19 -3.18
N VAL A 27 0.70 -16.76 -2.21
CA VAL A 27 -0.72 -17.13 -2.38
C VAL A 27 -1.59 -15.89 -2.61
N CYS A 28 -1.32 -14.81 -1.89
CA CYS A 28 -2.15 -13.60 -1.91
C CYS A 28 -1.82 -12.64 -3.05
N TRP A 29 -0.69 -12.83 -3.74
CA TRP A 29 -0.22 -11.87 -4.74
C TRP A 29 -1.18 -11.67 -5.91
N ALA A 30 -1.84 -12.72 -6.37
CA ALA A 30 -2.79 -12.63 -7.48
C ALA A 30 -3.94 -11.67 -7.15
N GLU A 31 -4.51 -11.77 -5.94
CA GLU A 31 -5.59 -10.88 -5.49
C GLU A 31 -5.10 -9.45 -5.26
N GLN A 32 -3.92 -9.28 -4.66
CA GLN A 32 -3.31 -7.95 -4.52
C GLN A 32 -3.10 -7.27 -5.86
N SER A 33 -2.54 -7.99 -6.83
CA SER A 33 -2.30 -7.46 -8.17
C SER A 33 -3.59 -7.05 -8.87
N LYS A 34 -4.64 -7.85 -8.75
CA LYS A 34 -5.97 -7.56 -9.29
C LYS A 34 -6.58 -6.32 -8.63
N MET A 35 -6.51 -6.23 -7.31
CA MET A 35 -7.02 -5.08 -6.57
C MET A 35 -6.28 -3.80 -6.96
N GLU A 36 -4.95 -3.83 -7.01
CA GLU A 36 -4.15 -2.68 -7.45
C GLU A 36 -4.50 -2.23 -8.88
N ALA A 37 -4.74 -3.18 -9.79
CA ALA A 37 -5.17 -2.85 -11.15
C ALA A 37 -6.55 -2.18 -11.19
N THR A 38 -7.49 -2.65 -10.36
CA THR A 38 -8.83 -2.06 -10.23
C THR A 38 -8.75 -0.65 -9.66
N LEU A 39 -7.97 -0.46 -8.60
CA LEU A 39 -7.71 0.84 -7.99
C LEU A 39 -7.05 1.82 -8.98
N ALA A 40 -6.04 1.36 -9.70
CA ALA A 40 -5.36 2.18 -10.72
C ALA A 40 -6.29 2.62 -11.84
N LYS A 41 -7.24 1.75 -12.25
CA LYS A 41 -8.28 2.08 -13.23
C LYS A 41 -9.24 3.15 -12.69
N ALA A 42 -9.69 3.03 -11.44
CA ALA A 42 -10.54 4.03 -10.81
C ALA A 42 -9.84 5.38 -10.68
N LEU A 43 -8.59 5.39 -10.20
CA LEU A 43 -7.78 6.61 -10.13
C LEU A 43 -7.60 7.28 -11.48
N LYS A 44 -7.39 6.49 -12.54
CA LYS A 44 -7.25 7.01 -13.91
C LYS A 44 -8.54 7.69 -14.39
N ALA A 45 -9.70 7.15 -14.05
CA ALA A 45 -11.00 7.77 -14.38
C ALA A 45 -11.16 9.16 -13.75
N GLU A 46 -10.57 9.36 -12.55
CA GLU A 46 -10.53 10.65 -11.84
C GLU A 46 -9.33 11.53 -12.25
N GLY A 47 -8.60 11.15 -13.29
CA GLY A 47 -7.45 11.90 -13.82
C GLY A 47 -6.16 11.75 -13.01
N TRP A 48 -6.06 10.74 -12.15
CA TRP A 48 -4.86 10.42 -11.37
C TRP A 48 -4.09 9.25 -11.95
N THR A 49 -2.79 9.21 -11.72
CA THR A 49 -1.93 8.10 -12.11
C THR A 49 -1.32 7.46 -10.87
N ALA A 50 -1.59 6.17 -10.69
CA ALA A 50 -0.96 5.36 -9.67
C ALA A 50 0.50 5.04 -10.03
N VAL A 51 1.41 5.24 -9.10
CA VAL A 51 2.83 4.93 -9.24
C VAL A 51 3.24 3.97 -8.12
N ARG A 52 3.52 2.73 -8.49
CA ARG A 52 3.99 1.76 -7.51
C ARG A 52 5.34 2.18 -6.94
N ALA A 53 5.44 2.29 -5.62
CA ALA A 53 6.66 2.75 -4.93
C ALA A 53 7.77 1.67 -4.91
N HIS A 54 7.40 0.41 -5.06
CA HIS A 54 8.32 -0.74 -5.06
C HIS A 54 7.95 -1.77 -6.12
N ALA A 55 8.97 -2.42 -6.66
CA ALA A 55 8.79 -3.38 -7.75
C ALA A 55 8.34 -4.76 -7.25
N PHE A 56 7.81 -5.55 -8.19
CA PHE A 56 7.63 -6.99 -8.02
C PHE A 56 8.99 -7.69 -7.87
N ASP A 57 9.13 -8.56 -6.90
CA ASP A 57 10.31 -9.38 -6.71
C ASP A 57 10.13 -10.72 -7.43
N ARG A 58 10.89 -10.91 -8.53
CA ARG A 58 10.81 -12.13 -9.34
C ARG A 58 11.27 -13.38 -8.61
N LYS A 59 12.21 -13.26 -7.67
CA LYS A 59 12.71 -14.40 -6.88
C LYS A 59 11.68 -14.83 -5.84
N LYS A 60 11.06 -13.86 -5.17
CA LYS A 60 10.03 -14.11 -4.16
C LYS A 60 8.64 -14.33 -4.76
N LYS A 61 8.43 -14.03 -6.05
CA LYS A 61 7.16 -14.15 -6.77
C LYS A 61 6.00 -13.36 -6.16
N HIS A 62 6.28 -12.20 -5.61
CA HIS A 62 5.30 -11.23 -5.12
C HIS A 62 5.86 -9.81 -5.12
N GLY A 63 4.98 -8.81 -4.99
CA GLY A 63 5.37 -7.41 -4.95
C GLY A 63 5.07 -6.73 -3.60
N PHE A 64 4.92 -7.47 -2.53
CA PHE A 64 4.69 -6.91 -1.18
C PHE A 64 5.99 -6.41 -0.53
N ILE A 65 5.84 -5.46 0.38
CA ILE A 65 6.84 -5.15 1.40
C ILE A 65 6.71 -6.22 2.49
N ASP A 66 7.70 -7.08 2.63
CA ASP A 66 7.65 -8.29 3.45
C ASP A 66 8.57 -8.25 4.67
N SER A 67 9.16 -7.10 4.95
CA SER A 67 10.02 -6.89 6.13
C SER A 67 10.13 -5.42 6.47
N GLN A 68 10.41 -5.13 7.74
CA GLN A 68 10.67 -3.75 8.19
C GLN A 68 11.84 -3.10 7.44
N LYS A 69 12.91 -3.86 7.20
CA LYS A 69 14.05 -3.39 6.40
C LYS A 69 13.60 -2.93 5.02
N ARG A 70 12.80 -3.76 4.34
CA ARG A 70 12.28 -3.43 3.00
C ARG A 70 11.35 -2.22 3.06
N GLY A 71 10.50 -2.11 4.08
CA GLY A 71 9.67 -0.94 4.32
C GLY A 71 10.49 0.35 4.43
N LEU A 72 11.51 0.36 5.29
CA LEU A 72 12.40 1.51 5.43
C LEU A 72 13.14 1.86 4.12
N GLU A 73 13.62 0.86 3.38
CA GLU A 73 14.26 1.07 2.08
C GLU A 73 13.31 1.77 1.09
N VAL A 74 12.06 1.31 1.00
CA VAL A 74 11.05 1.91 0.11
C VAL A 74 10.76 3.35 0.52
N PHE A 75 10.49 3.62 1.80
CA PHE A 75 10.17 4.96 2.27
C PHE A 75 11.33 5.97 2.13
N ARG A 76 12.57 5.51 2.06
CA ARG A 76 13.73 6.36 1.72
C ARG A 76 13.79 6.78 0.24
N THR A 77 13.03 6.12 -0.63
CA THR A 77 13.04 6.39 -2.07
C THR A 77 11.86 7.20 -2.56
N ILE A 78 10.83 7.36 -1.75
CA ILE A 78 9.65 8.16 -2.08
C ILE A 78 9.71 9.57 -1.47
N ASP A 79 9.06 10.51 -2.12
CA ASP A 79 8.90 11.86 -1.58
C ASP A 79 8.03 11.82 -0.33
N PRO A 80 8.53 12.24 0.85
CA PRO A 80 7.77 12.16 2.09
C PRO A 80 6.56 13.10 2.15
N ASP A 81 6.45 14.05 1.25
CA ASP A 81 5.34 15.01 1.16
C ASP A 81 4.31 14.64 0.07
N ALA A 82 4.57 13.59 -0.70
CA ALA A 82 3.67 13.16 -1.77
C ALA A 82 2.45 12.41 -1.24
N ALA A 83 1.35 12.42 -2.00
CA ALA A 83 0.20 11.58 -1.70
C ALA A 83 0.55 10.09 -1.80
N LEU A 84 0.09 9.32 -0.83
CA LEU A 84 0.39 7.91 -0.65
C LEU A 84 -0.89 7.10 -0.41
N ILE A 85 -1.04 6.00 -1.15
CA ILE A 85 -2.06 4.99 -0.92
C ILE A 85 -1.40 3.73 -0.37
N VAL A 86 -1.90 3.24 0.75
CA VAL A 86 -1.60 1.90 1.25
C VAL A 86 -2.73 0.98 0.80
N ALA A 87 -2.41 0.06 -0.12
CA ALA A 87 -3.39 -0.82 -0.73
C ALA A 87 -3.29 -2.24 -0.14
N GLU A 88 -4.35 -2.70 0.48
CA GLU A 88 -4.40 -3.99 1.16
C GLU A 88 -5.55 -4.86 0.62
N CYS A 89 -5.23 -6.04 0.11
CA CYS A 89 -6.21 -7.04 -0.31
C CYS A 89 -6.24 -8.27 0.61
N VAL A 90 -5.35 -8.33 1.59
CA VAL A 90 -5.15 -9.49 2.46
C VAL A 90 -5.08 -9.03 3.91
N TRP A 91 -5.70 -9.77 4.81
CA TRP A 91 -5.53 -9.50 6.24
C TRP A 91 -4.10 -9.85 6.67
N GLN A 92 -3.45 -8.87 7.23
CA GLN A 92 -2.05 -8.98 7.63
C GLN A 92 -1.86 -8.33 9.00
N TYR A 93 -1.08 -9.00 9.82
CA TYR A 93 -0.78 -8.49 11.16
C TYR A 93 0.61 -7.85 11.26
N SER A 94 1.45 -8.06 10.26
CA SER A 94 2.81 -7.55 10.25
C SER A 94 2.86 -6.19 9.57
N GLN A 95 2.91 -5.12 10.35
CA GLN A 95 2.89 -3.75 9.84
C GLN A 95 4.33 -3.27 9.55
N HIS A 96 4.95 -3.83 8.53
CA HIS A 96 6.33 -3.53 8.12
C HIS A 96 6.55 -2.08 7.67
N ILE A 97 5.48 -1.38 7.32
CA ILE A 97 5.54 -0.02 6.79
C ILE A 97 5.30 1.05 7.86
N LEU A 98 4.90 0.69 9.09
CA LEU A 98 4.62 1.66 10.14
C LEU A 98 5.79 2.62 10.41
N PRO A 99 7.06 2.19 10.49
CA PRO A 99 8.17 3.12 10.69
C PRO A 99 8.29 4.17 9.58
N GLY A 100 7.98 3.79 8.34
CA GLY A 100 7.97 4.73 7.22
C GLY A 100 6.76 5.67 7.26
N LEU A 101 5.59 5.15 7.57
CA LEU A 101 4.36 5.94 7.69
C LEU A 101 4.45 6.97 8.82
N SER A 102 5.12 6.65 9.92
CA SER A 102 5.31 7.58 11.05
C SER A 102 6.10 8.85 10.69
N THR A 103 6.88 8.80 9.65
CA THR A 103 7.70 9.93 9.16
C THR A 103 7.17 10.53 7.86
N HIS A 104 6.12 9.94 7.27
CA HIS A 104 5.49 10.48 6.07
C HIS A 104 4.62 11.70 6.42
N ARG A 105 4.72 12.75 5.64
CA ARG A 105 4.03 14.03 5.88
C ARG A 105 2.90 14.31 4.90
N GLY A 106 2.96 13.68 3.73
CA GLY A 106 1.93 13.82 2.71
C GLY A 106 0.62 13.12 3.09
N PRO A 107 -0.47 13.38 2.36
CA PRO A 107 -1.74 12.70 2.59
C PRO A 107 -1.62 11.19 2.47
N ILE A 108 -2.22 10.45 3.41
CA ILE A 108 -2.27 8.99 3.43
C ILE A 108 -3.72 8.55 3.24
N LEU A 109 -3.94 7.66 2.27
CA LEU A 109 -5.20 6.94 2.08
C LEU A 109 -4.95 5.44 2.28
N THR A 110 -5.61 4.84 3.23
CA THR A 110 -5.65 3.38 3.38
C THR A 110 -6.81 2.83 2.55
N VAL A 111 -6.52 1.83 1.72
CA VAL A 111 -7.49 1.25 0.79
C VAL A 111 -7.53 -0.26 0.96
N ALA A 112 -8.72 -0.84 1.03
CA ALA A 112 -8.89 -2.28 1.04
C ALA A 112 -10.02 -2.73 0.12
N ASN A 113 -9.88 -3.95 -0.42
CA ASN A 113 -10.95 -4.61 -1.10
C ASN A 113 -12.03 -5.05 -0.09
N TRP A 114 -13.27 -4.98 -0.54
CA TRP A 114 -14.44 -5.27 0.28
C TRP A 114 -14.63 -6.76 0.57
N SER A 115 -14.39 -7.64 -0.40
CA SER A 115 -14.79 -9.05 -0.32
C SER A 115 -13.83 -9.97 -1.05
N GLY A 116 -14.14 -11.23 -1.06
CA GLY A 116 -13.43 -12.30 -1.71
C GLY A 116 -12.79 -13.27 -0.73
N THR A 117 -12.01 -14.19 -1.24
CA THR A 117 -11.31 -15.20 -0.44
C THR A 117 -10.31 -14.57 0.55
N TRP A 118 -9.78 -13.41 0.19
CA TRP A 118 -8.78 -12.68 0.97
C TRP A 118 -9.22 -11.22 1.17
N PRO A 119 -10.16 -10.95 2.11
CA PRO A 119 -10.62 -9.58 2.34
C PRO A 119 -9.55 -8.72 2.99
N GLY A 120 -9.25 -7.59 2.37
CA GLY A 120 -8.24 -6.64 2.87
C GLY A 120 -8.69 -5.82 4.06
N LEU A 121 -10.00 -5.80 4.37
CA LEU A 121 -10.58 -5.00 5.46
C LEU A 121 -9.88 -5.21 6.80
N VAL A 122 -9.60 -6.46 7.16
CA VAL A 122 -8.98 -6.78 8.46
C VAL A 122 -7.56 -6.19 8.54
N GLY A 123 -6.77 -6.31 7.48
CA GLY A 123 -5.44 -5.71 7.40
C GLY A 123 -5.50 -4.19 7.48
N MET A 124 -6.41 -3.58 6.73
CA MET A 124 -6.63 -2.13 6.74
C MET A 124 -7.06 -1.62 8.13
N LEU A 125 -8.00 -2.27 8.79
CA LEU A 125 -8.44 -1.88 10.13
C LEU A 125 -7.31 -2.01 11.16
N ASN A 126 -6.49 -3.05 11.07
CA ASN A 126 -5.30 -3.21 11.90
C ASN A 126 -4.29 -2.07 11.67
N LEU A 127 -4.03 -1.73 10.41
CA LEU A 127 -3.17 -0.60 10.05
C LEU A 127 -3.76 0.73 10.56
N ASN A 128 -5.05 0.98 10.33
CA ASN A 128 -5.73 2.19 10.78
C ASN A 128 -5.66 2.37 12.30
N GLY A 129 -5.89 1.30 13.06
CA GLY A 129 -5.74 1.31 14.51
C GLY A 129 -4.31 1.68 14.95
N SER A 130 -3.30 1.17 14.26
CA SER A 130 -1.91 1.50 14.51
C SER A 130 -1.59 2.96 14.18
N LEU A 131 -2.06 3.48 13.04
CA LEU A 131 -1.90 4.88 12.64
C LEU A 131 -2.58 5.83 13.63
N THR A 132 -3.80 5.51 14.05
CA THR A 132 -4.53 6.28 15.07
C THR A 132 -3.75 6.34 16.38
N LYS A 133 -3.25 5.20 16.85
CA LYS A 133 -2.44 5.11 18.08
C LYS A 133 -1.15 5.93 17.98
N MET A 134 -0.58 6.04 16.80
CA MET A 134 0.65 6.82 16.54
C MET A 134 0.37 8.31 16.30
N GLY A 135 -0.89 8.74 16.23
CA GLY A 135 -1.25 10.12 15.91
C GLY A 135 -1.01 10.53 14.47
N VAL A 136 -0.93 9.56 13.56
CA VAL A 136 -0.75 9.80 12.11
C VAL A 136 -2.12 10.02 11.48
N ALA A 137 -2.31 11.13 10.78
CA ALA A 137 -3.54 11.42 10.05
C ALA A 137 -3.65 10.58 8.78
N TYR A 138 -4.84 10.06 8.50
CA TYR A 138 -5.13 9.29 7.29
C TYR A 138 -6.63 9.38 6.93
N SER A 139 -6.94 9.05 5.68
CA SER A 139 -8.30 8.75 5.22
C SER A 139 -8.40 7.26 4.86
N THR A 140 -9.63 6.76 4.75
CA THR A 140 -9.88 5.34 4.49
C THR A 140 -10.90 5.16 3.38
N LEU A 141 -10.66 4.18 2.51
CA LEU A 141 -11.61 3.72 1.50
C LEU A 141 -11.67 2.19 1.52
N TRP A 142 -12.87 1.68 1.64
CA TRP A 142 -13.17 0.27 1.57
C TRP A 142 -14.26 0.04 0.53
N SER A 143 -13.94 -0.63 -0.56
CA SER A 143 -14.84 -0.81 -1.68
C SER A 143 -14.51 -2.07 -2.47
N GLU A 144 -15.51 -2.63 -3.14
CA GLU A 144 -15.34 -3.76 -4.04
C GLU A 144 -14.69 -3.34 -5.37
N LYS A 145 -15.08 -2.19 -5.89
CA LYS A 145 -14.72 -1.73 -7.25
C LYS A 145 -14.01 -0.37 -7.30
N PHE A 146 -13.99 0.36 -6.19
CA PHE A 146 -13.44 1.72 -6.09
C PHE A 146 -14.07 2.73 -7.06
N THR A 147 -15.33 2.53 -7.44
CA THR A 147 -16.06 3.36 -8.42
C THR A 147 -17.37 3.91 -7.88
N ASP A 148 -17.68 3.63 -6.65
CA ASP A 148 -18.87 3.99 -5.89
C ASP A 148 -18.64 5.12 -4.88
#